data_8714f7b887a4f4c57192db0935b9baae
#
_entry.id   8714f7b887a4f4c57192db0935b9baae
#
_cell.length_a   1.000
_cell.length_b   1.000
_cell.length_c   1.000
_cell.angle_alpha   90.00
_cell.angle_beta   90.00
_cell.angle_gamma   90.00
#
_symmetry.space_group_name_H-M   'P 1'
#
loop_
_entity.id
_entity.type
_entity.pdbx_description
1 polymer ?
#
loop_
_entity_poly.entity_id
_entity_poly.type
_entity_poly.pdbx_seq_one_letter_code
_entity_poly.pdbx_strand_id
1 'polypeptide(L)'
;AYIHIKLDTGMSRLGFLIEDESVDKIESISKMPNLIMEGMYTHFAKADETDKTTTLEQIRAFLWMKEHLAAEGMEFTYYHCANSASIIDMPKLGMDLERAGISTYGLYPSDEVNKEEVPLRPAMELIAHVTYVKWIEKGTAVSYGGTFVAPKRMQIATIPTGYGDGYPRSLSNKGYVLIHGQKAPILGRVCMDQFMVDVTEIPDVKFGDRATLVGHDGDAYLSIDELAGLSGRFNYEFI
;
A
#
# COMPACT_ATOMS: atom_id res chain seq x y z
N ALA A 1 -26.41 -17.94 -5.55
CA ALA A 1 -25.26 -17.02 -5.43
C ALA A 1 -24.41 -17.11 -6.69
N TYR A 2 -23.90 -15.99 -7.17
CA TYR A 2 -22.87 -15.94 -8.21
C TYR A 2 -21.51 -16.11 -7.55
N ILE A 3 -20.69 -17.01 -8.06
CA ILE A 3 -19.37 -17.33 -7.50
C ILE A 3 -18.28 -17.31 -8.57
N HIS A 4 -17.06 -16.98 -8.16
CA HIS A 4 -15.86 -17.12 -8.97
C HIS A 4 -14.95 -18.19 -8.37
N ILE A 5 -14.51 -19.12 -9.20
CA ILE A 5 -13.59 -20.19 -8.83
C ILE A 5 -12.16 -19.62 -8.76
N LYS A 6 -11.54 -19.72 -7.60
CA LYS A 6 -10.15 -19.30 -7.41
C LYS A 6 -9.20 -20.46 -7.67
N LEU A 7 -8.22 -20.24 -8.53
CA LEU A 7 -7.11 -21.17 -8.79
C LEU A 7 -5.84 -20.72 -8.08
N ASP A 8 -5.12 -21.66 -7.51
CA ASP A 8 -3.77 -21.43 -7.03
C ASP A 8 -2.78 -21.87 -8.11
N THR A 9 -2.29 -20.93 -8.86
CA THR A 9 -1.32 -21.12 -9.94
C THR A 9 0.12 -20.91 -9.51
N GLY A 10 0.36 -20.71 -8.19
CA GLY A 10 1.72 -20.53 -7.66
C GLY A 10 1.87 -19.40 -6.64
N MET A 11 0.78 -18.83 -6.13
CA MET A 11 0.85 -17.90 -4.99
C MET A 11 0.84 -18.63 -3.65
N SER A 12 0.31 -19.87 -3.60
CA SER A 12 0.25 -20.73 -2.41
C SER A 12 -0.48 -20.11 -1.22
N ARG A 13 -1.50 -19.29 -1.50
CA ARG A 13 -2.31 -18.62 -0.47
C ARG A 13 -3.68 -19.27 -0.28
N LEU A 14 -4.40 -19.48 -1.37
CA LEU A 14 -5.69 -20.18 -1.43
C LEU A 14 -6.07 -20.45 -2.89
N GLY A 15 -6.98 -21.41 -3.11
CA GLY A 15 -7.49 -21.78 -4.43
C GLY A 15 -7.33 -23.26 -4.71
N PHE A 16 -7.97 -23.71 -5.79
CA PHE A 16 -7.80 -25.06 -6.31
C PHE A 16 -6.42 -25.21 -6.95
N LEU A 17 -5.72 -26.30 -6.66
CA LEU A 17 -4.45 -26.63 -7.30
C LEU A 17 -4.68 -26.97 -8.79
N ILE A 18 -3.62 -26.89 -9.58
CA ILE A 18 -3.67 -27.16 -11.01
C ILE A 18 -3.43 -28.66 -11.23
N GLU A 19 -4.49 -29.44 -11.09
CA GLU A 19 -4.50 -30.90 -11.13
C GLU A 19 -5.89 -31.43 -11.47
N ASP A 20 -5.98 -32.69 -11.97
CA ASP A 20 -7.23 -33.32 -12.41
C ASP A 20 -8.25 -33.46 -11.26
N GLU A 21 -7.80 -33.77 -10.03
CA GLU A 21 -8.67 -33.84 -8.85
C GLU A 21 -9.42 -32.52 -8.58
N SER A 22 -8.81 -31.40 -8.91
CA SER A 22 -9.44 -30.07 -8.80
C SER A 22 -10.53 -29.88 -9.86
N VAL A 23 -10.38 -30.43 -11.06
CA VAL A 23 -11.40 -30.42 -12.10
C VAL A 23 -12.66 -31.14 -11.61
N ASP A 24 -12.52 -32.34 -11.04
CA ASP A 24 -13.64 -33.14 -10.49
C ASP A 24 -14.36 -32.40 -9.37
N LYS A 25 -13.60 -31.72 -8.50
CA LYS A 25 -14.17 -30.92 -7.40
C LYS A 25 -14.96 -29.72 -7.92
N ILE A 26 -14.43 -29.01 -8.91
CA ILE A 26 -15.10 -27.85 -9.54
C ILE A 26 -16.35 -28.31 -10.28
N GLU A 27 -16.31 -29.47 -10.98
CA GLU A 27 -17.48 -30.07 -11.60
C GLU A 27 -18.56 -30.41 -10.58
N SER A 28 -18.17 -30.93 -9.41
CA SER A 28 -19.10 -31.19 -8.32
C SER A 28 -19.78 -29.92 -7.80
N ILE A 29 -19.06 -28.79 -7.74
CA ILE A 29 -19.60 -27.48 -7.37
C ILE A 29 -20.61 -26.98 -8.42
N SER A 30 -20.34 -27.21 -9.70
CA SER A 30 -21.23 -26.78 -10.79
C SER A 30 -22.63 -27.41 -10.70
N LYS A 31 -22.74 -28.58 -10.06
CA LYS A 31 -23.98 -29.31 -9.85
C LYS A 31 -24.75 -28.92 -8.58
N MET A 32 -24.15 -28.01 -7.74
CA MET A 32 -24.81 -27.59 -6.51
C MET A 32 -25.97 -26.64 -6.78
N PRO A 33 -27.12 -26.81 -6.11
CA PRO A 33 -28.24 -25.91 -6.28
C PRO A 33 -27.95 -24.51 -5.74
N ASN A 34 -28.52 -23.50 -6.39
CA ASN A 34 -28.41 -22.08 -5.99
C ASN A 34 -27.00 -21.48 -6.13
N LEU A 35 -26.05 -22.16 -6.82
CA LEU A 35 -24.75 -21.61 -7.22
C LEU A 35 -24.72 -21.43 -8.73
N ILE A 36 -24.19 -20.31 -9.16
CA ILE A 36 -23.89 -19.98 -10.56
C ILE A 36 -22.41 -19.68 -10.62
N MET A 37 -21.65 -20.53 -11.28
CA MET A 37 -20.21 -20.29 -11.51
C MET A 37 -20.04 -19.25 -12.61
N GLU A 38 -19.88 -17.99 -12.20
CA GLU A 38 -19.82 -16.85 -13.11
C GLU A 38 -18.40 -16.60 -13.63
N GLY A 39 -17.40 -16.82 -12.81
CA GLY A 39 -16.03 -16.53 -13.20
C GLY A 39 -14.98 -17.48 -12.65
N MET A 40 -13.80 -17.42 -13.26
CA MET A 40 -12.59 -18.12 -12.84
C MET A 40 -11.41 -17.18 -12.78
N TYR A 41 -10.58 -17.26 -11.72
CA TYR A 41 -9.48 -16.35 -11.55
C TYR A 41 -8.26 -16.93 -10.84
N THR A 42 -7.14 -16.28 -11.04
CA THR A 42 -5.94 -16.48 -10.22
C THR A 42 -5.39 -15.13 -9.71
N HIS A 43 -4.30 -15.16 -8.97
CA HIS A 43 -3.57 -13.98 -8.51
C HIS A 43 -2.07 -14.19 -8.69
N PHE A 44 -1.41 -13.24 -9.36
CA PHE A 44 0.01 -13.32 -9.62
C PHE A 44 0.82 -12.99 -8.37
N ALA A 45 1.87 -13.78 -8.14
CA ALA A 45 2.74 -13.62 -6.99
C ALA A 45 3.85 -12.58 -7.24
N LYS A 46 4.29 -12.42 -8.50
CA LYS A 46 5.50 -11.68 -8.89
C LYS A 46 5.30 -10.83 -10.15
N ALA A 47 4.07 -10.36 -10.39
CA ALA A 47 3.80 -9.54 -11.57
C ALA A 47 4.46 -8.15 -11.54
N ASP A 48 4.88 -7.69 -10.37
CA ASP A 48 5.58 -6.44 -10.13
C ASP A 48 7.10 -6.52 -10.27
N GLU A 49 7.67 -7.73 -10.34
CA GLU A 49 9.10 -7.94 -10.62
C GLU A 49 9.41 -7.75 -12.12
N THR A 50 10.62 -7.31 -12.46
CA THR A 50 11.08 -7.17 -13.86
C THR A 50 11.10 -8.52 -14.59
N ASP A 51 11.50 -9.60 -13.89
CA ASP A 51 11.44 -10.96 -14.41
C ASP A 51 10.02 -11.52 -14.38
N LYS A 52 9.41 -11.64 -15.55
CA LYS A 52 8.04 -12.14 -15.72
C LYS A 52 7.94 -13.66 -15.82
N THR A 53 9.02 -14.41 -15.68
CA THR A 53 9.05 -15.88 -15.86
C THR A 53 7.98 -16.58 -15.03
N THR A 54 7.95 -16.32 -13.70
CA THR A 54 6.96 -16.89 -12.78
C THR A 54 5.53 -16.49 -13.17
N THR A 55 5.31 -15.22 -13.56
CA THR A 55 3.99 -14.74 -13.97
C THR A 55 3.52 -15.45 -15.25
N LEU A 56 4.40 -15.66 -16.21
CA LEU A 56 4.08 -16.41 -17.43
C LEU A 56 3.80 -17.90 -17.16
N GLU A 57 4.48 -18.52 -16.20
CA GLU A 57 4.16 -19.87 -15.73
C GLU A 57 2.77 -19.93 -15.08
N GLN A 58 2.42 -18.97 -14.24
CA GLN A 58 1.09 -18.85 -13.65
C GLN A 58 -0.02 -18.69 -14.70
N ILE A 59 0.24 -17.93 -15.77
CA ILE A 59 -0.69 -17.78 -16.90
C ILE A 59 -0.87 -19.12 -17.61
N ARG A 60 0.22 -19.86 -17.90
CA ARG A 60 0.13 -21.19 -18.54
C ARG A 60 -0.69 -22.16 -17.68
N ALA A 61 -0.44 -22.19 -16.38
CA ALA A 61 -1.18 -23.02 -15.45
C ALA A 61 -2.69 -22.64 -15.41
N PHE A 62 -3.00 -21.35 -15.45
CA PHE A 62 -4.36 -20.86 -15.54
C PHE A 62 -5.06 -21.30 -16.84
N LEU A 63 -4.39 -21.16 -17.96
CA LEU A 63 -4.92 -21.57 -19.27
C LEU A 63 -5.10 -23.10 -19.37
N TRP A 64 -4.19 -23.88 -18.79
CA TRP A 64 -4.34 -25.33 -18.69
C TRP A 64 -5.65 -25.72 -17.99
N MET A 65 -5.91 -25.14 -16.82
CA MET A 65 -7.16 -25.42 -16.08
C MET A 65 -8.40 -24.96 -16.87
N LYS A 66 -8.32 -23.79 -17.52
CA LYS A 66 -9.40 -23.30 -18.38
C LYS A 66 -9.76 -24.30 -19.48
N GLU A 67 -8.75 -24.85 -20.17
CA GLU A 67 -8.95 -25.84 -21.24
C GLU A 67 -9.53 -27.15 -20.71
N HIS A 68 -9.08 -27.64 -19.56
CA HIS A 68 -9.59 -28.89 -18.96
C HIS A 68 -11.04 -28.73 -18.47
N LEU A 69 -11.38 -27.62 -17.84
CA LEU A 69 -12.76 -27.36 -17.43
C LEU A 69 -13.69 -27.17 -18.64
N ALA A 70 -13.22 -26.55 -19.70
CA ALA A 70 -13.99 -26.42 -20.94
C ALA A 70 -14.22 -27.77 -21.62
N ALA A 71 -13.25 -28.70 -21.57
CA ALA A 71 -13.41 -30.06 -22.09
C ALA A 71 -14.51 -30.86 -21.37
N GLU A 72 -14.74 -30.55 -20.07
CA GLU A 72 -15.85 -31.10 -19.27
C GLU A 72 -17.15 -30.26 -19.42
N GLY A 73 -17.21 -29.34 -20.39
CA GLY A 73 -18.39 -28.51 -20.68
C GLY A 73 -18.61 -27.36 -19.69
N MET A 74 -17.61 -27.00 -18.90
CA MET A 74 -17.69 -25.89 -17.96
C MET A 74 -17.04 -24.62 -18.54
N GLU A 75 -17.85 -23.65 -18.91
CA GLU A 75 -17.42 -22.33 -19.36
C GLU A 75 -17.85 -21.26 -18.37
N PHE A 76 -17.06 -20.20 -18.25
CA PHE A 76 -17.31 -19.08 -17.35
C PHE A 76 -17.52 -17.80 -18.16
N THR A 77 -18.35 -16.91 -17.64
CA THR A 77 -18.57 -15.59 -18.24
C THR A 77 -17.33 -14.71 -18.12
N TYR A 78 -16.60 -14.83 -17.00
CA TYR A 78 -15.44 -13.97 -16.71
C TYR A 78 -14.20 -14.77 -16.35
N TYR A 79 -13.11 -14.46 -17.01
CA TYR A 79 -11.76 -14.91 -16.66
C TYR A 79 -10.90 -13.73 -16.27
N HIS A 80 -10.22 -13.79 -15.11
CA HIS A 80 -9.40 -12.67 -14.68
C HIS A 80 -8.18 -13.08 -13.85
N CYS A 81 -7.04 -12.48 -14.17
CA CYS A 81 -5.76 -12.74 -13.52
C CYS A 81 -5.10 -11.45 -13.02
N ALA A 82 -5.30 -10.33 -13.75
CA ALA A 82 -4.56 -9.10 -13.57
C ALA A 82 -4.77 -8.46 -12.18
N ASN A 83 -3.67 -8.08 -11.55
CA ASN A 83 -3.57 -7.17 -10.42
C ASN A 83 -2.97 -5.83 -10.89
N SER A 84 -2.75 -4.86 -9.99
CA SER A 84 -2.21 -3.54 -10.36
C SER A 84 -0.91 -3.61 -11.16
N ALA A 85 0.00 -4.52 -10.82
CA ALA A 85 1.28 -4.67 -11.51
C ALA A 85 1.11 -5.15 -12.96
N SER A 86 0.30 -6.19 -13.16
CA SER A 86 0.05 -6.71 -14.50
C SER A 86 -0.80 -5.78 -15.37
N ILE A 87 -1.68 -4.96 -14.77
CA ILE A 87 -2.37 -3.89 -15.50
C ILE A 87 -1.37 -2.88 -16.07
N ILE A 88 -0.33 -2.54 -15.31
CA ILE A 88 0.72 -1.60 -15.73
C ILE A 88 1.65 -2.25 -16.77
N ASP A 89 2.22 -3.41 -16.46
CA ASP A 89 3.32 -4.00 -17.24
C ASP A 89 2.87 -4.97 -18.33
N MET A 90 1.64 -5.48 -18.28
CA MET A 90 1.12 -6.50 -19.17
C MET A 90 -0.26 -6.15 -19.75
N PRO A 91 -0.44 -4.97 -20.37
CA PRO A 91 -1.75 -4.47 -20.82
C PRO A 91 -2.41 -5.34 -21.89
N LYS A 92 -1.67 -6.27 -22.51
CA LYS A 92 -2.15 -7.19 -23.54
C LYS A 92 -2.53 -8.58 -23.00
N LEU A 93 -2.69 -8.73 -21.69
CA LEU A 93 -3.02 -10.02 -21.08
C LEU A 93 -4.37 -10.59 -21.57
N GLY A 94 -5.32 -9.72 -22.00
CA GLY A 94 -6.50 -10.11 -22.76
C GLY A 94 -7.54 -10.91 -21.95
N MET A 95 -7.71 -10.60 -20.66
CA MET A 95 -8.75 -11.19 -19.81
C MET A 95 -10.02 -10.30 -19.79
N ASP A 96 -11.12 -10.86 -19.29
CA ASP A 96 -12.42 -10.17 -19.28
C ASP A 96 -12.53 -9.11 -18.18
N LEU A 97 -11.81 -9.28 -17.08
CA LEU A 97 -11.82 -8.37 -15.93
C LEU A 97 -10.38 -8.11 -15.42
N GLU A 98 -10.20 -6.94 -14.84
CA GLU A 98 -8.98 -6.52 -14.18
C GLU A 98 -9.27 -6.07 -12.74
N ARG A 99 -8.32 -6.29 -11.83
CA ARG A 99 -8.47 -5.95 -10.43
C ARG A 99 -7.44 -4.90 -10.02
N ALA A 100 -7.73 -3.65 -10.33
CA ALA A 100 -6.95 -2.52 -9.88
C ALA A 100 -7.05 -2.40 -8.34
N GLY A 101 -5.95 -2.66 -7.66
CA GLY A 101 -5.82 -2.50 -6.20
C GLY A 101 -5.10 -1.19 -5.88
N ILE A 102 -3.82 -1.26 -5.51
CA ILE A 102 -3.01 -0.11 -5.10
C ILE A 102 -2.97 1.01 -6.15
N SER A 103 -3.02 0.69 -7.44
CA SER A 103 -3.06 1.67 -8.51
C SER A 103 -4.28 2.58 -8.47
N THR A 104 -5.39 2.13 -7.88
CA THR A 104 -6.60 2.96 -7.67
C THR A 104 -6.33 4.13 -6.71
N TYR A 105 -5.38 3.95 -5.79
CA TYR A 105 -4.92 5.00 -4.87
C TYR A 105 -3.81 5.87 -5.47
N GLY A 106 -3.43 5.62 -6.73
CA GLY A 106 -2.36 6.36 -7.40
C GLY A 106 -0.96 5.95 -6.94
N LEU A 107 -0.80 4.74 -6.41
CA LEU A 107 0.46 4.21 -5.92
C LEU A 107 0.91 3.02 -6.77
N TYR A 108 2.22 2.85 -6.91
CA TYR A 108 2.81 1.73 -7.62
C TYR A 108 3.00 0.53 -6.70
N PRO A 109 2.83 -0.72 -7.20
CA PRO A 109 3.01 -1.93 -6.41
C PRO A 109 4.46 -2.19 -6.02
N SER A 110 5.43 -1.72 -6.81
CA SER A 110 6.86 -1.77 -6.53
C SER A 110 7.62 -0.73 -7.35
N ASP A 111 8.92 -0.62 -7.14
CA ASP A 111 9.79 0.26 -7.94
C ASP A 111 10.17 -0.34 -9.30
N GLU A 112 9.90 -1.62 -9.52
CA GLU A 112 10.28 -2.33 -10.75
C GLU A 112 9.26 -2.19 -11.88
N VAL A 113 8.02 -1.76 -11.59
CA VAL A 113 7.00 -1.58 -12.63
C VAL A 113 7.30 -0.36 -13.51
N ASN A 114 6.84 -0.42 -14.76
CA ASN A 114 7.05 0.65 -15.74
C ASN A 114 6.17 1.87 -15.43
N LYS A 115 6.72 2.80 -14.63
CA LYS A 115 6.04 4.01 -14.19
C LYS A 115 5.79 5.01 -15.35
N GLU A 116 6.55 4.91 -16.43
CA GLU A 116 6.40 5.81 -17.60
C GLU A 116 5.19 5.43 -18.46
N GLU A 117 4.89 4.14 -18.56
CA GLU A 117 3.77 3.62 -19.35
C GLU A 117 2.42 4.04 -18.76
N VAL A 118 2.29 4.02 -17.43
CA VAL A 118 1.07 4.39 -16.72
C VAL A 118 1.39 5.37 -15.60
N PRO A 119 1.40 6.69 -15.87
CA PRO A 119 1.66 7.69 -14.85
C PRO A 119 0.51 7.79 -13.86
N LEU A 120 0.75 7.39 -12.61
CA LEU A 120 -0.21 7.44 -11.52
C LEU A 120 -0.09 8.75 -10.73
N ARG A 121 -1.19 9.18 -10.13
CA ARG A 121 -1.25 10.34 -9.24
C ARG A 121 -1.78 9.89 -7.87
N PRO A 122 -0.99 10.04 -6.78
CA PRO A 122 -1.46 9.72 -5.43
C PRO A 122 -2.74 10.47 -5.09
N ALA A 123 -3.74 9.74 -4.59
CA ALA A 123 -5.06 10.28 -4.27
C ALA A 123 -5.22 10.64 -2.79
N MET A 124 -4.31 10.18 -1.91
CA MET A 124 -4.41 10.35 -0.47
C MET A 124 -3.46 11.44 0.05
N GLU A 125 -3.98 12.30 0.91
CA GLU A 125 -3.21 13.16 1.79
C GLU A 125 -3.58 12.89 3.24
N LEU A 126 -2.60 12.97 4.13
CA LEU A 126 -2.81 12.92 5.58
C LEU A 126 -2.32 14.24 6.18
N ILE A 127 -3.26 14.96 6.80
CA ILE A 127 -3.05 16.31 7.31
C ILE A 127 -3.46 16.36 8.76
N ALA A 128 -2.66 17.05 9.56
CA ALA A 128 -3.01 17.48 10.91
C ALA A 128 -2.75 18.97 11.07
N HIS A 129 -3.02 19.50 12.26
CA HIS A 129 -2.74 20.90 12.58
C HIS A 129 -1.92 20.99 13.87
N VAL A 130 -0.98 21.91 13.91
CA VAL A 130 -0.16 22.17 15.08
C VAL A 130 -1.06 22.52 16.28
N THR A 131 -0.94 21.78 17.38
CA THR A 131 -1.75 22.00 18.59
C THR A 131 -1.01 22.76 19.68
N TYR A 132 0.30 22.79 19.65
CA TYR A 132 1.11 23.52 20.62
C TYR A 132 2.49 23.82 20.06
N VAL A 133 3.03 25.00 20.41
CA VAL A 133 4.41 25.41 20.07
C VAL A 133 5.09 25.95 21.32
N LYS A 134 6.34 25.54 21.56
CA LYS A 134 7.13 26.05 22.70
C LYS A 134 8.63 25.99 22.39
N TRP A 135 9.38 26.82 23.14
CA TRP A 135 10.83 26.70 23.21
C TRP A 135 11.22 25.73 24.32
N ILE A 136 12.24 24.94 24.07
CA ILE A 136 12.91 24.07 25.03
C ILE A 136 14.38 24.40 25.09
N GLU A 137 14.97 24.28 26.29
CA GLU A 137 16.38 24.59 26.50
C GLU A 137 17.27 23.37 26.20
N LYS A 138 18.56 23.63 25.93
CA LYS A 138 19.58 22.58 25.78
C LYS A 138 19.52 21.58 26.95
N GLY A 139 19.56 20.30 26.64
CA GLY A 139 19.48 19.21 27.63
C GLY A 139 18.07 18.76 27.97
N THR A 140 17.03 19.41 27.43
CA THR A 140 15.64 18.98 27.64
C THR A 140 15.39 17.67 26.89
N ALA A 141 14.90 16.64 27.61
CA ALA A 141 14.48 15.38 27.01
C ALA A 141 13.08 15.50 26.41
N VAL A 142 12.85 14.89 25.23
CA VAL A 142 11.57 14.94 24.51
C VAL A 142 10.95 13.56 24.42
N SER A 143 9.65 13.48 24.74
CA SER A 143 8.82 12.28 24.64
C SER A 143 9.22 11.14 25.59
N TYR A 144 8.52 10.02 25.48
CA TYR A 144 8.72 8.84 26.31
C TYR A 144 10.14 8.27 26.23
N GLY A 145 10.75 8.07 27.39
CA GLY A 145 12.10 7.52 27.51
C GLY A 145 13.21 8.49 27.15
N GLY A 146 12.89 9.76 26.83
CA GLY A 146 13.89 10.80 26.54
C GLY A 146 14.85 10.41 25.42
N THR A 147 14.39 9.70 24.41
CA THR A 147 15.22 9.17 23.32
C THR A 147 15.79 10.25 22.39
N PHE A 148 15.28 11.47 22.54
CA PHE A 148 15.86 12.69 21.98
C PHE A 148 16.13 13.66 23.13
N VAL A 149 17.32 14.27 23.11
CA VAL A 149 17.71 15.31 24.06
C VAL A 149 18.15 16.54 23.26
N ALA A 150 17.55 17.69 23.56
CA ALA A 150 17.82 18.92 22.83
C ALA A 150 19.31 19.32 22.89
N PRO A 151 20.04 19.38 21.77
CA PRO A 151 21.47 19.73 21.72
C PRO A 151 21.72 21.23 21.90
N LYS A 152 20.72 22.04 21.62
CA LYS A 152 20.70 23.50 21.74
C LYS A 152 19.32 23.97 22.20
N ARG A 153 19.09 25.25 22.41
CA ARG A 153 17.75 25.80 22.52
C ARG A 153 17.00 25.59 21.21
N MET A 154 15.81 25.02 21.26
CA MET A 154 15.01 24.62 20.10
C MET A 154 13.56 25.03 20.24
N GLN A 155 12.90 25.34 19.13
CA GLN A 155 11.47 25.48 19.06
C GLN A 155 10.86 24.16 18.57
N ILE A 156 9.87 23.64 19.32
CA ILE A 156 9.19 22.39 18.95
C ILE A 156 7.70 22.62 18.81
N ALA A 157 7.08 21.89 17.89
CA ALA A 157 5.64 21.85 17.70
C ALA A 157 5.09 20.46 18.04
N THR A 158 3.85 20.40 18.53
CA THR A 158 3.11 19.15 18.81
C THR A 158 2.08 18.91 17.72
N ILE A 159 2.08 17.71 17.17
CA ILE A 159 1.18 17.24 16.12
C ILE A 159 0.22 16.21 16.74
N PRO A 160 -1.11 16.38 16.64
CA PRO A 160 -2.12 15.51 17.27
C PRO A 160 -2.42 14.28 16.41
N THR A 161 -1.41 13.46 16.21
CA THR A 161 -1.48 12.18 15.49
C THR A 161 -0.50 11.23 16.14
N GLY A 162 -0.86 9.97 16.31
CA GLY A 162 -0.01 9.00 16.94
C GLY A 162 -0.28 7.57 16.47
N TYR A 163 0.31 6.58 17.17
CA TYR A 163 0.15 5.18 16.76
C TYR A 163 -1.28 4.66 17.01
N GLY A 164 -2.07 5.32 17.85
CA GLY A 164 -3.50 5.04 18.02
C GLY A 164 -4.32 5.35 16.78
N ASP A 165 -3.84 6.28 15.93
CA ASP A 165 -4.43 6.65 14.64
C ASP A 165 -3.86 5.83 13.47
N GLY A 166 -2.96 4.86 13.74
CA GLY A 166 -2.26 4.08 12.73
C GLY A 166 -0.91 4.67 12.27
N TYR A 167 -0.53 5.85 12.76
CA TYR A 167 0.75 6.47 12.38
C TYR A 167 1.95 5.66 12.95
N PRO A 168 2.94 5.28 12.12
CA PRO A 168 3.96 4.32 12.54
C PRO A 168 4.84 4.80 13.69
N ARG A 169 4.85 4.05 14.80
CA ARG A 169 5.75 4.33 15.93
C ARG A 169 7.23 4.20 15.55
N SER A 170 7.54 3.43 14.52
CA SER A 170 8.90 3.28 13.98
C SER A 170 9.47 4.53 13.33
N LEU A 171 8.64 5.56 13.06
CA LEU A 171 9.08 6.89 12.61
C LEU A 171 9.69 7.73 13.72
N SER A 172 9.69 7.28 14.97
CA SER A 172 10.34 7.94 16.11
C SER A 172 11.81 8.27 15.82
N ASN A 173 12.20 9.54 15.92
CA ASN A 173 13.54 10.06 15.58
C ASN A 173 14.01 9.82 14.12
N LYS A 174 13.12 9.43 13.21
CA LYS A 174 13.47 9.12 11.82
C LYS A 174 12.60 9.88 10.81
N GLY A 175 11.32 9.95 11.08
CA GLY A 175 10.37 10.60 10.19
C GLY A 175 10.37 12.12 10.31
N TYR A 176 9.59 12.75 9.48
CA TYR A 176 9.32 14.18 9.50
C TYR A 176 7.92 14.45 8.97
N VAL A 177 7.42 15.64 9.17
CA VAL A 177 6.24 16.20 8.51
C VAL A 177 6.63 17.45 7.74
N LEU A 178 5.76 17.96 6.87
CA LEU A 178 5.96 19.26 6.24
C LEU A 178 5.13 20.31 6.97
N ILE A 179 5.76 21.46 7.24
CA ILE A 179 5.11 22.68 7.78
C ILE A 179 5.68 23.87 7.01
N HIS A 180 4.81 24.70 6.44
CA HIS A 180 5.20 25.84 5.58
C HIS A 180 6.16 25.42 4.44
N GLY A 181 5.92 24.25 3.84
CA GLY A 181 6.76 23.71 2.75
C GLY A 181 8.14 23.19 3.20
N GLN A 182 8.40 23.08 4.51
CA GLN A 182 9.70 22.69 5.05
C GLN A 182 9.60 21.41 5.88
N LYS A 183 10.69 20.64 5.90
CA LYS A 183 10.77 19.41 6.71
C LYS A 183 10.92 19.74 8.20
N ALA A 184 9.97 19.27 9.00
CA ALA A 184 9.99 19.32 10.46
C ALA A 184 10.23 17.92 11.03
N PRO A 185 11.47 17.57 11.44
CA PRO A 185 11.83 16.23 11.92
C PRO A 185 11.11 15.83 13.19
N ILE A 186 10.75 14.56 13.33
CA ILE A 186 10.13 14.00 14.53
C ILE A 186 11.18 13.85 15.63
N LEU A 187 10.88 14.42 16.80
CA LEU A 187 11.74 14.42 17.97
C LEU A 187 11.23 13.43 19.04
N GLY A 188 12.04 12.44 19.36
CA GLY A 188 11.67 11.43 20.34
C GLY A 188 10.69 10.40 19.80
N ARG A 189 9.98 9.72 20.69
CA ARG A 189 9.03 8.67 20.34
C ARG A 189 7.69 9.25 19.91
N VAL A 190 7.11 8.67 18.83
CA VAL A 190 5.69 8.85 18.51
C VAL A 190 4.87 8.25 19.64
N CYS A 191 3.97 9.05 20.24
CA CYS A 191 3.06 8.64 21.31
C CYS A 191 1.76 8.05 20.75
N MET A 192 0.80 7.72 21.62
CA MET A 192 -0.47 7.15 21.19
C MET A 192 -1.27 8.13 20.29
N ASP A 193 -1.36 9.39 20.71
CA ASP A 193 -2.26 10.37 20.08
C ASP A 193 -1.51 11.61 19.56
N GLN A 194 -0.19 11.69 19.71
CA GLN A 194 0.59 12.85 19.28
C GLN A 194 2.10 12.58 19.23
N PHE A 195 2.82 13.47 18.55
CA PHE A 195 4.29 13.50 18.53
C PHE A 195 4.80 14.94 18.42
N MET A 196 6.08 15.15 18.68
CA MET A 196 6.74 16.44 18.59
C MET A 196 7.68 16.50 17.40
N VAL A 197 7.77 17.69 16.79
CA VAL A 197 8.64 17.97 15.67
C VAL A 197 9.51 19.21 15.91
N ASP A 198 10.68 19.25 15.32
CA ASP A 198 11.57 20.41 15.31
C ASP A 198 11.07 21.46 14.31
N VAL A 199 10.79 22.66 14.80
CA VAL A 199 10.39 23.80 13.98
C VAL A 199 11.34 25.01 14.20
N THR A 200 12.52 24.77 14.73
CA THR A 200 13.48 25.83 15.09
C THR A 200 13.83 26.74 13.90
N GLU A 201 14.00 26.15 12.73
CA GLU A 201 14.41 26.87 11.51
C GLU A 201 13.20 27.24 10.61
N ILE A 202 11.97 26.87 11.02
CA ILE A 202 10.74 27.20 10.29
C ILE A 202 10.11 28.45 10.90
N PRO A 203 10.08 29.58 10.19
CA PRO A 203 9.60 30.83 10.76
C PRO A 203 8.09 30.80 11.02
N ASP A 204 7.68 31.51 12.07
CA ASP A 204 6.29 31.86 12.41
C ASP A 204 5.33 30.67 12.60
N VAL A 205 5.85 29.49 12.93
CA VAL A 205 4.99 28.33 13.26
C VAL A 205 4.17 28.59 14.51
N LYS A 206 2.86 28.37 14.41
CA LYS A 206 1.89 28.65 15.49
C LYS A 206 0.80 27.60 15.55
N PHE A 207 0.01 27.68 16.61
CA PHE A 207 -1.21 26.87 16.76
C PHE A 207 -2.12 27.03 15.55
N GLY A 208 -2.63 25.90 15.04
CA GLY A 208 -3.53 25.82 13.89
C GLY A 208 -2.85 25.74 12.53
N ASP A 209 -1.52 25.89 12.46
CA ASP A 209 -0.82 25.72 11.19
C ASP A 209 -0.95 24.29 10.66
N ARG A 210 -1.05 24.16 9.35
CA ARG A 210 -1.10 22.85 8.67
C ARG A 210 0.21 22.11 8.86
N ALA A 211 0.10 20.83 9.23
CA ALA A 211 1.19 19.88 9.22
C ALA A 211 0.83 18.74 8.27
N THR A 212 1.57 18.58 7.19
CA THR A 212 1.33 17.53 6.19
C THR A 212 2.17 16.32 6.54
N LEU A 213 1.50 15.22 6.88
CA LEU A 213 2.10 13.93 7.22
C LEU A 213 2.33 13.07 5.97
N VAL A 214 1.47 13.24 4.98
CA VAL A 214 1.56 12.69 3.62
C VAL A 214 0.91 13.68 2.67
N GLY A 215 1.51 13.94 1.52
CA GLY A 215 0.94 14.83 0.51
C GLY A 215 1.74 16.10 0.29
N HIS A 216 1.08 17.12 -0.25
CA HIS A 216 1.69 18.39 -0.62
C HIS A 216 1.59 19.43 0.51
N ASP A 217 2.64 20.27 0.62
CA ASP A 217 2.65 21.49 1.40
C ASP A 217 3.40 22.57 0.60
N GLY A 218 2.66 23.43 -0.10
CA GLY A 218 3.22 24.29 -1.13
C GLY A 218 3.86 23.46 -2.26
N ASP A 219 5.12 23.76 -2.58
CA ASP A 219 5.89 23.03 -3.59
C ASP A 219 6.54 21.74 -3.03
N ALA A 220 6.55 21.55 -1.72
CA ALA A 220 7.10 20.36 -1.08
C ALA A 220 6.10 19.20 -1.12
N TYR A 221 6.63 17.97 -1.22
CA TYR A 221 5.83 16.75 -1.26
C TYR A 221 6.47 15.67 -0.39
N LEU A 222 5.67 15.05 0.48
CA LEU A 222 6.04 13.87 1.26
C LEU A 222 5.20 12.69 0.79
N SER A 223 5.84 11.74 0.10
CA SER A 223 5.16 10.57 -0.44
C SER A 223 4.91 9.49 0.62
N ILE A 224 3.90 8.65 0.36
CA ILE A 224 3.66 7.43 1.15
C ILE A 224 4.86 6.49 1.05
N ASP A 225 5.48 6.36 -0.12
CA ASP A 225 6.64 5.47 -0.34
C ASP A 225 7.84 5.91 0.49
N GLU A 226 8.14 7.22 0.56
CA GLU A 226 9.20 7.75 1.42
C GLU A 226 8.92 7.46 2.90
N LEU A 227 7.69 7.74 3.35
CA LEU A 227 7.30 7.49 4.74
C LEU A 227 7.32 6.01 5.10
N ALA A 228 6.86 5.15 4.20
CA ALA A 228 6.90 3.69 4.32
C ALA A 228 8.35 3.21 4.47
N GLY A 229 9.25 3.63 3.58
CA GLY A 229 10.68 3.29 3.63
C GLY A 229 11.33 3.71 4.95
N LEU A 230 11.09 4.94 5.44
CA LEU A 230 11.58 5.42 6.74
C LEU A 230 11.05 4.59 7.92
N SER A 231 9.82 4.09 7.82
CA SER A 231 9.17 3.31 8.87
C SER A 231 9.51 1.83 8.85
N GLY A 232 10.09 1.32 7.76
CA GLY A 232 10.30 -0.11 7.50
C GLY A 232 8.99 -0.84 7.19
N ARG A 233 7.98 -0.14 6.72
CA ARG A 233 6.69 -0.67 6.25
C ARG A 233 6.63 -0.65 4.73
N PHE A 234 5.57 -1.26 4.20
CA PHE A 234 5.22 -1.22 2.79
C PHE A 234 4.09 -0.20 2.54
N ASN A 235 4.04 0.42 1.37
CA ASN A 235 3.07 1.48 1.08
C ASN A 235 1.60 1.03 1.23
N TYR A 236 1.29 -0.24 0.97
CA TYR A 236 -0.04 -0.84 1.18
C TYR A 236 -0.51 -0.81 2.66
N GLU A 237 0.41 -0.65 3.63
CA GLU A 237 0.05 -0.57 5.05
C GLU A 237 -0.44 0.84 5.46
N PHE A 238 -0.35 1.82 4.56
CA PHE A 238 -0.72 3.22 4.82
C PHE A 238 -2.08 3.63 4.23
N ILE A 239 -2.72 2.76 3.44
CA ILE A 239 -3.97 3.05 2.73
C ILE A 239 -5.11 2.15 3.19
#